data_63786bd250858b029454db4631b8d47c
#
_entry.id   63786bd250858b029454db4631b8d47c
#
_cell.length_a   1.000
_cell.length_b   1.000
_cell.length_c   1.000
_cell.angle_alpha   90.00
_cell.angle_beta   90.00
_cell.angle_gamma   90.00
#
_symmetry.space_group_name_H-M   'P 1'
#
loop_
_entity.id
_entity.type
_entity.pdbx_description
1 polymer ?
#
loop_
_entity_poly.entity_id
_entity_poly.type
_entity_poly.pdbx_seq_one_letter_code
_entity_poly.pdbx_strand_id
1 'polypeptide(L)'
;MLGIIHGRRGEWPAAIANFRRVVDLVPADHDAYHSLAPLLAQSGDQEAYHRLCGQILGQFARTSDPAIAERMARDCMILPPPAADLETIGKMVDTAVAAGPRHQFWDYFQFVKGLYEYRHGHFAGAAEWLQKVVEHQGDPNRTVAACMVLAMSQHQLNQVNEARLTLARGLKIADARLGRPGSPQWNDQIAAQTLMSEAKALIEGGPK
;
A
#
# COMPACT_ATOMS: atom_id res chain seq x y z
N MET A 1 0.34 4.49 -21.79
CA MET A 1 -0.94 3.84 -22.18
C MET A 1 -0.84 2.31 -22.29
N LEU A 2 0.16 1.71 -22.96
CA LEU A 2 0.28 0.23 -23.09
C LEU A 2 0.43 -0.48 -21.74
N GLY A 3 1.22 0.04 -20.80
CA GLY A 3 1.38 -0.55 -19.45
C GLY A 3 0.07 -0.74 -18.70
N ILE A 4 -0.86 0.23 -18.79
CA ILE A 4 -2.20 0.14 -18.17
C ILE A 4 -3.04 -0.97 -18.81
N ILE A 5 -2.96 -1.11 -20.15
CA ILE A 5 -3.70 -2.17 -20.86
C ILE A 5 -3.21 -3.55 -20.42
N HIS A 6 -1.88 -3.75 -20.39
CA HIS A 6 -1.28 -4.99 -19.90
C HIS A 6 -1.62 -5.26 -18.43
N GLY A 7 -1.55 -4.21 -17.56
CA GLY A 7 -1.93 -4.32 -16.17
C GLY A 7 -3.37 -4.81 -15.98
N ARG A 8 -4.34 -4.20 -16.68
CA ARG A 8 -5.75 -4.62 -16.65
C ARG A 8 -6.00 -6.05 -17.15
N ARG A 9 -5.13 -6.56 -18.02
CA ARG A 9 -5.22 -7.92 -18.58
C ARG A 9 -4.48 -8.97 -17.73
N GLY A 10 -3.77 -8.55 -16.67
CA GLY A 10 -2.94 -9.45 -15.89
C GLY A 10 -1.64 -9.86 -16.57
N GLU A 11 -1.23 -9.17 -17.62
CA GLU A 11 -0.01 -9.41 -18.38
C GLU A 11 1.18 -8.72 -17.67
N TRP A 12 1.49 -9.18 -16.43
CA TRP A 12 2.40 -8.50 -15.50
C TRP A 12 3.80 -8.22 -16.07
N PRO A 13 4.48 -9.19 -16.74
CA PRO A 13 5.82 -8.93 -17.31
C PRO A 13 5.81 -7.79 -18.33
N ALA A 14 4.80 -7.73 -19.20
CA ALA A 14 4.67 -6.68 -20.20
C ALA A 14 4.34 -5.33 -19.55
N ALA A 15 3.48 -5.32 -18.51
CA ALA A 15 3.16 -4.11 -17.74
C ALA A 15 4.42 -3.55 -17.06
N ILE A 16 5.21 -4.39 -16.38
CA ILE A 16 6.46 -4.01 -15.71
C ILE A 16 7.43 -3.39 -16.72
N ALA A 17 7.66 -4.04 -17.87
CA ALA A 17 8.57 -3.54 -18.89
C ALA A 17 8.14 -2.15 -19.42
N ASN A 18 6.84 -1.96 -19.65
CA ASN A 18 6.31 -0.68 -20.12
C ASN A 18 6.44 0.42 -19.05
N PHE A 19 6.08 0.15 -17.78
CA PHE A 19 6.17 1.17 -16.74
C PHE A 19 7.61 1.51 -16.37
N ARG A 20 8.55 0.55 -16.37
CA ARG A 20 9.99 0.83 -16.22
C ARG A 20 10.45 1.84 -17.27
N ARG A 21 10.07 1.62 -18.53
CA ARG A 21 10.43 2.56 -19.61
C ARG A 21 9.83 3.96 -19.40
N VAL A 22 8.60 4.06 -18.86
CA VAL A 22 7.99 5.37 -18.56
C VAL A 22 8.76 6.05 -17.42
N VAL A 23 9.07 5.34 -16.34
CA VAL A 23 9.87 5.86 -15.21
C VAL A 23 11.22 6.38 -15.68
N ASP A 24 11.90 5.66 -16.60
CA ASP A 24 13.19 6.07 -17.13
C ASP A 24 13.11 7.34 -18.02
N LEU A 25 12.05 7.46 -18.82
CA LEU A 25 11.87 8.56 -19.76
C LEU A 25 11.22 9.80 -19.15
N VAL A 26 10.37 9.62 -18.16
CA VAL A 26 9.57 10.68 -17.52
C VAL A 26 9.61 10.48 -16.00
N PRO A 27 10.75 10.76 -15.32
CA PRO A 27 10.92 10.52 -13.89
C PRO A 27 9.94 11.30 -12.98
N ALA A 28 9.26 12.30 -13.50
CA ALA A 28 8.25 13.06 -12.77
C ALA A 28 6.83 12.44 -12.83
N ASP A 29 6.62 11.39 -13.64
CA ASP A 29 5.32 10.71 -13.77
C ASP A 29 5.09 9.76 -12.58
N HIS A 30 4.53 10.29 -11.49
CA HIS A 30 4.23 9.50 -10.29
C HIS A 30 3.22 8.36 -10.54
N ASP A 31 2.35 8.45 -11.57
CA ASP A 31 1.39 7.39 -11.90
C ASP A 31 2.10 6.13 -12.45
N ALA A 32 3.24 6.31 -13.13
CA ALA A 32 4.05 5.19 -13.58
C ALA A 32 4.69 4.43 -12.41
N TYR A 33 5.21 5.14 -11.41
CA TYR A 33 5.73 4.54 -10.18
C TYR A 33 4.63 3.81 -9.41
N HIS A 34 3.48 4.46 -9.23
CA HIS A 34 2.32 3.89 -8.56
C HIS A 34 1.78 2.63 -9.24
N SER A 35 1.93 2.52 -10.55
CA SER A 35 1.58 1.31 -11.28
C SER A 35 2.66 0.22 -11.20
N LEU A 36 3.94 0.61 -11.12
CA LEU A 36 5.06 -0.33 -11.12
C LEU A 36 5.33 -0.96 -9.75
N ALA A 37 5.22 -0.18 -8.67
CA ALA A 37 5.57 -0.64 -7.32
C ALA A 37 4.79 -1.90 -6.88
N PRO A 38 3.44 -1.96 -7.01
CA PRO A 38 2.69 -3.17 -6.65
C PRO A 38 3.07 -4.39 -7.49
N LEU A 39 3.35 -4.20 -8.78
CA LEU A 39 3.77 -5.29 -9.68
C LEU A 39 5.10 -5.89 -9.26
N LEU A 40 6.07 -5.05 -8.89
CA LEU A 40 7.38 -5.51 -8.42
C LEU A 40 7.26 -6.20 -7.05
N ALA A 41 6.46 -5.66 -6.15
CA ALA A 41 6.20 -6.29 -4.85
C ALA A 41 5.59 -7.69 -5.02
N GLN A 42 4.62 -7.84 -5.93
CA GLN A 42 3.96 -9.12 -6.19
C GLN A 42 4.85 -10.11 -6.95
N SER A 43 5.73 -9.63 -7.83
CA SER A 43 6.62 -10.52 -8.60
C SER A 43 7.67 -11.22 -7.75
N GLY A 44 7.88 -10.77 -6.50
CA GLY A 44 8.92 -11.27 -5.61
C GLY A 44 10.32 -10.70 -5.91
N ASP A 45 10.46 -9.81 -6.88
CA ASP A 45 11.71 -9.11 -7.18
C ASP A 45 11.93 -7.95 -6.18
N GLN A 46 12.26 -8.34 -4.95
CA GLN A 46 12.46 -7.39 -3.84
C GLN A 46 13.56 -6.37 -4.14
N GLU A 47 14.61 -6.78 -4.84
CA GLU A 47 15.71 -5.87 -5.19
C GLU A 47 15.24 -4.78 -6.16
N ALA A 48 14.48 -5.13 -7.20
CA ALA A 48 13.92 -4.16 -8.12
C ALA A 48 12.87 -3.26 -7.42
N TYR A 49 12.08 -3.82 -6.50
CA TYR A 49 11.14 -3.03 -5.72
C TYR A 49 11.85 -1.99 -4.85
N HIS A 50 12.89 -2.38 -4.09
CA HIS A 50 13.64 -1.44 -3.26
C HIS A 50 14.39 -0.39 -4.09
N ARG A 51 14.94 -0.75 -5.25
CA ARG A 51 15.52 0.23 -6.18
C ARG A 51 14.48 1.27 -6.64
N LEU A 52 13.27 0.82 -6.97
CA LEU A 52 12.17 1.72 -7.32
C LEU A 52 11.79 2.63 -6.15
N CYS A 53 11.72 2.10 -4.92
CA CYS A 53 11.47 2.92 -3.71
C CYS A 53 12.55 4.00 -3.55
N GLY A 54 13.83 3.68 -3.75
CA GLY A 54 14.92 4.67 -3.74
C GLY A 54 14.73 5.78 -4.79
N GLN A 55 14.27 5.43 -6.00
CA GLN A 55 13.93 6.41 -7.03
C GLN A 55 12.75 7.29 -6.61
N ILE A 56 11.68 6.70 -6.05
CA ILE A 56 10.52 7.42 -5.52
C ILE A 56 10.96 8.43 -4.47
N LEU A 57 11.74 8.01 -3.48
CA LEU A 57 12.22 8.89 -2.42
C LEU A 57 13.12 9.99 -2.95
N GLY A 58 14.02 9.68 -3.88
CA GLY A 58 14.87 10.67 -4.53
C GLY A 58 14.10 11.75 -5.28
N GLN A 59 13.01 11.37 -5.94
CA GLN A 59 12.22 12.26 -6.82
C GLN A 59 11.13 13.03 -6.07
N PHE A 60 10.42 12.36 -5.13
CA PHE A 60 9.16 12.87 -4.57
C PHE A 60 9.21 13.21 -3.07
N ALA A 61 10.31 12.94 -2.35
CA ALA A 61 10.40 13.19 -0.91
C ALA A 61 10.13 14.65 -0.49
N ARG A 62 10.28 15.61 -1.40
CA ARG A 62 10.06 17.04 -1.16
C ARG A 62 8.78 17.56 -1.79
N THR A 63 7.89 16.68 -2.25
CA THR A 63 6.60 17.13 -2.81
C THR A 63 5.77 17.83 -1.74
N SER A 64 5.12 18.93 -2.14
CA SER A 64 4.12 19.60 -1.30
C SER A 64 2.68 19.18 -1.65
N ASP A 65 2.49 18.36 -2.69
CA ASP A 65 1.19 17.80 -3.04
C ASP A 65 0.85 16.63 -2.12
N PRO A 66 -0.19 16.72 -1.28
CA PRO A 66 -0.53 15.69 -0.31
C PRO A 66 -0.96 14.37 -0.95
N ALA A 67 -1.56 14.39 -2.15
CA ALA A 67 -1.99 13.18 -2.83
C ALA A 67 -0.80 12.43 -3.45
N ILE A 68 0.19 13.17 -4.00
CA ILE A 68 1.43 12.56 -4.48
C ILE A 68 2.25 12.03 -3.29
N ALA A 69 2.34 12.79 -2.20
CA ALA A 69 3.05 12.39 -0.99
C ALA A 69 2.47 11.08 -0.41
N GLU A 70 1.14 10.99 -0.26
CA GLU A 70 0.45 9.76 0.19
C GLU A 70 0.78 8.58 -0.70
N ARG A 71 0.56 8.74 -2.01
CA ARG A 71 0.69 7.66 -2.97
C ARG A 71 2.11 7.11 -3.01
N MET A 72 3.09 7.97 -3.08
CA MET A 72 4.50 7.58 -3.16
C MET A 72 5.01 6.99 -1.85
N ALA A 73 4.61 7.53 -0.69
CA ALA A 73 4.91 6.93 0.60
C ALA A 73 4.30 5.54 0.74
N ARG A 74 3.05 5.36 0.37
CA ARG A 74 2.34 4.08 0.39
C ARG A 74 3.03 3.03 -0.49
N ASP A 75 3.42 3.43 -1.69
CA ASP A 75 4.09 2.54 -2.65
C ASP A 75 5.43 2.02 -2.13
N CYS A 76 6.15 2.80 -1.32
CA CYS A 76 7.38 2.37 -0.65
C CYS A 76 7.14 1.49 0.60
N MET A 77 5.89 1.29 1.02
CA MET A 77 5.53 0.52 2.21
C MET A 77 4.69 -0.74 1.93
N ILE A 78 4.47 -1.10 0.65
CA ILE A 78 3.77 -2.35 0.27
C ILE A 78 4.53 -3.55 0.86
N LEU A 79 5.86 -3.59 0.68
CA LEU A 79 6.76 -4.46 1.44
C LEU A 79 7.41 -3.67 2.58
N PRO A 80 7.96 -4.34 3.61
CA PRO A 80 8.71 -3.67 4.67
C PRO A 80 9.86 -2.84 4.10
N PRO A 81 9.90 -1.51 4.34
CA PRO A 81 10.99 -0.67 3.84
C PRO A 81 12.26 -0.85 4.66
N PRO A 82 13.44 -0.54 4.11
CA PRO A 82 14.67 -0.39 4.88
C PRO A 82 14.50 0.66 5.99
N ALA A 83 15.07 0.41 7.17
CA ALA A 83 14.95 1.33 8.31
C ALA A 83 15.47 2.75 7.98
N ALA A 84 16.48 2.87 7.13
CA ALA A 84 17.03 4.15 6.69
C ALA A 84 16.02 5.02 5.91
N ASP A 85 15.04 4.42 5.28
CA ASP A 85 14.05 5.13 4.44
C ASP A 85 12.86 5.64 5.26
N LEU A 86 12.62 5.07 6.45
CA LEU A 86 11.43 5.35 7.26
C LEU A 86 11.29 6.84 7.63
N GLU A 87 12.39 7.53 7.94
CA GLU A 87 12.33 8.97 8.26
C GLU A 87 11.83 9.79 7.05
N THR A 88 12.34 9.47 5.86
CA THR A 88 11.94 10.18 4.63
C THR A 88 10.48 9.88 4.26
N ILE A 89 10.07 8.60 4.37
CA ILE A 89 8.68 8.18 4.18
C ILE A 89 7.77 8.90 5.18
N GLY A 90 8.18 9.01 6.45
CA GLY A 90 7.43 9.71 7.49
C GLY A 90 7.14 11.17 7.14
N LYS A 91 8.13 11.90 6.62
CA LYS A 91 7.93 13.30 6.15
C LYS A 91 6.90 13.41 5.04
N MET A 92 6.86 12.45 4.11
CA MET A 92 5.85 12.41 3.06
C MET A 92 4.46 12.10 3.64
N VAL A 93 4.36 11.15 4.58
CA VAL A 93 3.12 10.84 5.30
C VAL A 93 2.61 12.07 6.06
N ASP A 94 3.48 12.81 6.74
CA ASP A 94 3.11 14.02 7.46
C ASP A 94 2.62 15.13 6.49
N THR A 95 3.23 15.26 5.31
CA THR A 95 2.74 16.15 4.24
C THR A 95 1.31 15.80 3.83
N ALA A 96 1.00 14.51 3.66
CA ALA A 96 -0.34 14.06 3.31
C ALA A 96 -1.35 14.37 4.43
N VAL A 97 -1.03 14.02 5.68
CA VAL A 97 -1.92 14.21 6.84
C VAL A 97 -2.15 15.69 7.15
N ALA A 98 -1.17 16.55 6.92
CA ALA A 98 -1.30 18.00 7.14
C ALA A 98 -2.40 18.66 6.30
N ALA A 99 -2.83 18.05 5.19
CA ALA A 99 -3.97 18.52 4.40
C ALA A 99 -5.31 18.46 5.15
N GLY A 100 -5.41 17.63 6.18
CA GLY A 100 -6.52 17.59 7.13
C GLY A 100 -7.80 16.91 6.64
N PRO A 101 -8.79 16.76 7.54
CA PRO A 101 -9.96 15.90 7.34
C PRO A 101 -10.97 16.41 6.30
N ARG A 102 -10.82 17.63 5.82
CA ARG A 102 -11.67 18.18 4.74
C ARG A 102 -11.16 17.87 3.34
N HIS A 103 -9.98 17.27 3.23
CA HIS A 103 -9.41 16.89 1.94
C HIS A 103 -10.14 15.66 1.38
N GLN A 104 -10.43 15.68 0.07
CA GLN A 104 -11.19 14.61 -0.60
C GLN A 104 -10.54 13.21 -0.50
N PHE A 105 -9.22 13.13 -0.27
CA PHE A 105 -8.47 11.88 -0.11
C PHE A 105 -8.12 11.58 1.35
N TRP A 106 -8.85 12.17 2.32
CA TRP A 106 -8.54 12.00 3.74
C TRP A 106 -8.44 10.54 4.19
N ASP A 107 -9.31 9.68 3.68
CA ASP A 107 -9.28 8.26 4.04
C ASP A 107 -8.01 7.54 3.56
N TYR A 108 -7.43 7.98 2.43
CA TYR A 108 -6.13 7.48 1.97
C TYR A 108 -5.02 7.98 2.87
N PHE A 109 -5.10 9.22 3.34
CA PHE A 109 -4.12 9.80 4.28
C PHE A 109 -4.16 9.11 5.63
N GLN A 110 -5.34 8.74 6.13
CA GLN A 110 -5.49 7.93 7.33
C GLN A 110 -4.90 6.52 7.14
N PHE A 111 -5.13 5.91 5.99
CA PHE A 111 -4.57 4.60 5.68
C PHE A 111 -3.05 4.62 5.62
N VAL A 112 -2.45 5.55 4.88
CA VAL A 112 -0.98 5.63 4.77
C VAL A 112 -0.33 5.95 6.11
N LYS A 113 -0.96 6.76 6.97
CA LYS A 113 -0.48 7.02 8.33
C LYS A 113 -0.50 5.74 9.17
N GLY A 114 -1.60 4.98 9.14
CA GLY A 114 -1.69 3.71 9.85
C GLY A 114 -0.67 2.67 9.36
N LEU A 115 -0.45 2.58 8.04
CA LEU A 115 0.56 1.71 7.46
C LEU A 115 1.99 2.13 7.90
N TYR A 116 2.28 3.42 7.91
CA TYR A 116 3.55 3.96 8.38
C TYR A 116 3.80 3.62 9.87
N GLU A 117 2.81 3.86 10.73
CA GLU A 117 2.91 3.52 12.15
C GLU A 117 3.18 2.02 12.35
N TYR A 118 2.51 1.17 11.56
CA TYR A 118 2.76 -0.27 11.58
C TYR A 118 4.20 -0.62 11.18
N ARG A 119 4.68 -0.09 10.06
CA ARG A 119 6.04 -0.32 9.55
C ARG A 119 7.11 0.22 10.50
N HIS A 120 6.78 1.23 11.28
CA HIS A 120 7.65 1.82 12.31
C HIS A 120 7.57 1.10 13.67
N GLY A 121 6.71 0.09 13.81
CA GLY A 121 6.54 -0.68 15.05
C GLY A 121 5.61 -0.03 16.09
N HIS A 122 4.94 1.06 15.76
CA HIS A 122 3.98 1.76 16.63
C HIS A 122 2.58 1.17 16.48
N PHE A 123 2.40 -0.10 16.88
CA PHE A 123 1.20 -0.88 16.59
C PHE A 123 -0.09 -0.31 17.18
N ALA A 124 -0.05 0.33 18.36
CA ALA A 124 -1.22 0.98 18.93
C ALA A 124 -1.67 2.17 18.09
N GLY A 125 -0.75 3.05 17.69
CA GLY A 125 -1.05 4.17 16.79
C GLY A 125 -1.55 3.70 15.42
N ALA A 126 -0.95 2.63 14.87
CA ALA A 126 -1.44 2.01 13.64
C ALA A 126 -2.90 1.58 13.77
N ALA A 127 -3.25 0.88 14.86
CA ALA A 127 -4.63 0.42 15.09
C ALA A 127 -5.62 1.58 15.17
N GLU A 128 -5.28 2.68 15.86
CA GLU A 128 -6.14 3.86 15.98
C GLU A 128 -6.45 4.51 14.62
N TRP A 129 -5.45 4.63 13.75
CA TRP A 129 -5.65 5.21 12.41
C TRP A 129 -6.44 4.27 11.49
N LEU A 130 -6.10 2.99 11.49
CA LEU A 130 -6.70 2.01 10.59
C LEU A 130 -8.14 1.66 10.97
N GLN A 131 -8.50 1.70 12.26
CA GLN A 131 -9.86 1.51 12.70
C GLN A 131 -10.83 2.51 12.05
N LYS A 132 -10.44 3.79 11.96
CA LYS A 132 -11.23 4.85 11.31
C LYS A 132 -11.49 4.52 9.82
N VAL A 133 -10.46 4.04 9.12
CA VAL A 133 -10.58 3.65 7.70
C VAL A 133 -11.53 2.47 7.52
N VAL A 134 -11.42 1.46 8.39
CA VAL A 134 -12.24 0.24 8.34
C VAL A 134 -13.71 0.53 8.69
N GLU A 135 -13.98 1.50 9.55
CA GLU A 135 -15.35 1.94 9.91
C GLU A 135 -16.02 2.72 8.79
N HIS A 136 -15.29 3.57 8.08
CA HIS A 136 -15.85 4.38 7.00
C HIS A 136 -16.23 3.57 5.74
N GLN A 137 -15.63 2.41 5.52
CA GLN A 137 -15.94 1.47 4.42
C GLN A 137 -16.00 2.11 3.02
N GLY A 138 -15.04 2.96 2.69
CA GLY A 138 -14.97 3.62 1.38
C GLY A 138 -14.53 2.68 0.24
N ASP A 139 -13.40 2.98 -0.42
CA ASP A 139 -12.85 2.14 -1.49
C ASP A 139 -12.55 0.71 -1.00
N PRO A 140 -13.02 -0.34 -1.70
CA PRO A 140 -12.83 -1.73 -1.28
C PRO A 140 -11.37 -2.16 -1.16
N ASN A 141 -10.48 -1.74 -2.08
CA ASN A 141 -9.06 -2.14 -2.06
C ASN A 141 -8.40 -1.55 -0.80
N ARG A 142 -8.63 -0.26 -0.53
CA ARG A 142 -8.15 0.42 0.67
C ARG A 142 -8.72 -0.20 1.94
N THR A 143 -10.02 -0.51 1.97
CA THR A 143 -10.66 -1.12 3.13
C THR A 143 -10.07 -2.50 3.43
N VAL A 144 -9.83 -3.33 2.41
CA VAL A 144 -9.15 -4.62 2.56
C VAL A 144 -7.73 -4.42 3.08
N ALA A 145 -6.95 -3.55 2.45
CA ALA A 145 -5.58 -3.25 2.89
C ALA A 145 -5.55 -2.77 4.36
N ALA A 146 -6.48 -1.89 4.74
CA ALA A 146 -6.60 -1.41 6.12
C ALA A 146 -6.96 -2.53 7.11
N CYS A 147 -7.88 -3.44 6.75
CA CYS A 147 -8.17 -4.63 7.57
C CYS A 147 -6.93 -5.49 7.76
N MET A 148 -6.11 -5.70 6.71
CA MET A 148 -4.90 -6.51 6.80
C MET A 148 -3.89 -5.90 7.77
N VAL A 149 -3.58 -4.60 7.62
CA VAL A 149 -2.61 -3.91 8.48
C VAL A 149 -3.14 -3.76 9.91
N LEU A 150 -4.44 -3.53 10.09
CA LEU A 150 -5.08 -3.51 11.41
C LEU A 150 -4.97 -4.88 12.11
N ALA A 151 -5.28 -5.96 11.40
CA ALA A 151 -5.17 -7.31 11.92
C ALA A 151 -3.73 -7.64 12.34
N MET A 152 -2.74 -7.27 11.51
CA MET A 152 -1.32 -7.42 11.85
C MET A 152 -0.94 -6.58 13.09
N SER A 153 -1.44 -5.34 13.19
CA SER A 153 -1.19 -4.48 14.36
C SER A 153 -1.78 -5.08 15.64
N GLN A 154 -3.02 -5.56 15.59
CA GLN A 154 -3.69 -6.24 16.69
C GLN A 154 -2.94 -7.51 17.12
N HIS A 155 -2.43 -8.28 16.16
CA HIS A 155 -1.60 -9.47 16.43
C HIS A 155 -0.33 -9.10 17.21
N GLN A 156 0.38 -8.06 16.79
CA GLN A 156 1.58 -7.57 17.48
C GLN A 156 1.29 -7.03 18.89
N LEU A 157 0.06 -6.56 19.14
CA LEU A 157 -0.44 -6.16 20.45
C LEU A 157 -0.94 -7.33 21.32
N ASN A 158 -0.76 -8.58 20.86
CA ASN A 158 -1.28 -9.80 21.51
C ASN A 158 -2.83 -9.86 21.58
N GLN A 159 -3.54 -9.10 20.77
CA GLN A 159 -4.99 -9.11 20.62
C GLN A 159 -5.40 -10.17 19.57
N VAL A 160 -5.13 -11.46 19.88
CA VAL A 160 -5.19 -12.54 18.89
C VAL A 160 -6.60 -12.76 18.32
N ASN A 161 -7.62 -12.65 19.15
CA ASN A 161 -9.02 -12.85 18.73
C ASN A 161 -9.48 -11.72 17.79
N GLU A 162 -9.19 -10.48 18.15
CA GLU A 162 -9.47 -9.29 17.36
C GLU A 162 -8.75 -9.35 16.01
N ALA A 163 -7.47 -9.73 16.02
CA ALA A 163 -6.67 -9.89 14.81
C ALA A 163 -7.30 -10.89 13.83
N ARG A 164 -7.75 -12.05 14.33
CA ARG A 164 -8.42 -13.08 13.52
C ARG A 164 -9.77 -12.60 12.97
N LEU A 165 -10.57 -11.91 13.77
CA LEU A 165 -11.85 -11.35 13.33
C LEU A 165 -11.66 -10.27 12.27
N THR A 166 -10.68 -9.38 12.45
CA THR A 166 -10.37 -8.32 11.50
C THR A 166 -9.84 -8.91 10.19
N LEU A 167 -8.94 -9.91 10.25
CA LEU A 167 -8.46 -10.64 9.08
C LEU A 167 -9.64 -11.28 8.31
N ALA A 168 -10.49 -12.02 9.00
CA ALA A 168 -11.67 -12.68 8.39
C ALA A 168 -12.61 -11.67 7.72
N ARG A 169 -12.84 -10.50 8.36
CA ARG A 169 -13.63 -9.40 7.77
C ARG A 169 -13.01 -8.92 6.45
N GLY A 170 -11.70 -8.65 6.44
CA GLY A 170 -11.01 -8.19 5.24
C GLY A 170 -11.04 -9.22 4.11
N LEU A 171 -10.84 -10.51 4.43
CA LEU A 171 -10.93 -11.61 3.45
C LEU A 171 -12.33 -11.70 2.84
N LYS A 172 -13.39 -11.58 3.64
CA LYS A 172 -14.77 -11.56 3.14
C LYS A 172 -15.04 -10.41 2.19
N ILE A 173 -14.49 -9.22 2.46
CA ILE A 173 -14.59 -8.06 1.54
C ILE A 173 -13.81 -8.34 0.26
N ALA A 174 -12.61 -8.91 0.37
CA ALA A 174 -11.78 -9.26 -0.78
C ALA A 174 -12.50 -10.23 -1.72
N ASP A 175 -13.05 -11.32 -1.19
CA ASP A 175 -13.79 -12.32 -1.98
C ASP A 175 -15.00 -11.70 -2.71
N ALA A 176 -15.70 -10.77 -2.06
CA ALA A 176 -16.90 -10.14 -2.62
C ALA A 176 -16.59 -9.03 -3.65
N ARG A 177 -15.45 -8.34 -3.52
CA ARG A 177 -15.19 -7.07 -4.22
C ARG A 177 -13.92 -7.01 -5.05
N LEU A 178 -12.89 -7.80 -4.70
CA LEU A 178 -11.63 -7.84 -5.44
C LEU A 178 -11.65 -8.95 -6.50
N GLY A 179 -10.68 -8.92 -7.39
CA GLY A 179 -10.47 -10.00 -8.37
C GLY A 179 -11.23 -9.88 -9.68
N ARG A 180 -11.89 -8.77 -9.94
CA ARG A 180 -12.56 -8.56 -11.25
C ARG A 180 -11.51 -8.20 -12.31
N PRO A 181 -11.39 -9.00 -13.39
CA PRO A 181 -10.52 -8.65 -14.51
C PRO A 181 -10.89 -7.29 -15.08
N GLY A 182 -9.89 -6.51 -15.49
CA GLY A 182 -10.13 -5.21 -16.11
C GLY A 182 -10.44 -4.06 -15.15
N SER A 183 -10.33 -4.27 -13.83
CA SER A 183 -10.51 -3.19 -12.84
C SER A 183 -9.63 -1.98 -13.19
N PRO A 184 -10.17 -0.75 -13.16
CA PRO A 184 -9.35 0.45 -13.31
C PRO A 184 -8.35 0.66 -12.15
N GLN A 185 -8.63 0.05 -10.99
CA GLN A 185 -7.80 0.13 -9.77
C GLN A 185 -7.02 -1.18 -9.54
N TRP A 186 -6.58 -1.84 -10.61
CA TRP A 186 -5.87 -3.12 -10.55
C TRP A 186 -4.57 -3.05 -9.72
N ASN A 187 -3.87 -1.92 -9.74
CA ASN A 187 -2.65 -1.67 -8.95
C ASN A 187 -2.94 -1.63 -7.44
N ASP A 188 -3.99 -0.93 -6.99
CA ASP A 188 -4.41 -0.93 -5.59
C ASP A 188 -4.86 -2.33 -5.15
N GLN A 189 -5.53 -3.07 -6.04
CA GLN A 189 -5.90 -4.45 -5.78
C GLN A 189 -4.68 -5.34 -5.54
N ILE A 190 -3.63 -5.22 -6.35
CA ILE A 190 -2.38 -5.98 -6.18
C ILE A 190 -1.70 -5.61 -4.84
N ALA A 191 -1.63 -4.32 -4.51
CA ALA A 191 -1.09 -3.88 -3.23
C ALA A 191 -1.87 -4.47 -2.04
N ALA A 192 -3.21 -4.47 -2.11
CA ALA A 192 -4.06 -5.09 -1.09
C ALA A 192 -3.82 -6.61 -0.98
N GLN A 193 -3.66 -7.32 -2.10
CA GLN A 193 -3.36 -8.75 -2.12
C GLN A 193 -1.99 -9.07 -1.50
N THR A 194 -0.98 -8.23 -1.72
CA THR A 194 0.34 -8.37 -1.11
C THR A 194 0.24 -8.25 0.42
N LEU A 195 -0.43 -7.21 0.92
CA LEU A 195 -0.68 -7.05 2.37
C LEU A 195 -1.52 -8.17 2.95
N MET A 196 -2.47 -8.72 2.17
CA MET A 196 -3.28 -9.86 2.58
C MET A 196 -2.43 -11.12 2.76
N SER A 197 -1.46 -11.35 1.87
CA SER A 197 -0.53 -12.47 1.99
C SER A 197 0.37 -12.33 3.23
N GLU A 198 0.87 -11.12 3.51
CA GLU A 198 1.64 -10.82 4.71
C GLU A 198 0.83 -11.07 6.00
N ALA A 199 -0.42 -10.58 6.06
CA ALA A 199 -1.29 -10.75 7.21
C ALA A 199 -1.64 -12.22 7.49
N LYS A 200 -1.95 -13.00 6.44
CA LYS A 200 -2.18 -14.45 6.56
C LYS A 200 -0.94 -15.17 7.09
N ALA A 201 0.22 -14.91 6.54
CA ALA A 201 1.46 -15.53 6.97
C ALA A 201 1.77 -15.24 8.44
N LEU A 202 1.52 -14.00 8.90
CA LEU A 202 1.77 -13.60 10.27
C LEU A 202 0.76 -14.21 11.28
N ILE A 203 -0.53 -14.21 10.96
CA ILE A 203 -1.62 -14.50 11.91
C ILE A 203 -2.01 -15.98 11.90
N GLU A 204 -2.03 -16.62 10.74
CA GLU A 204 -2.45 -18.01 10.59
C GLU A 204 -1.27 -19.00 10.76
N GLY A 205 -0.04 -18.51 10.87
CA GLY A 205 1.15 -19.31 11.02
C GLY A 205 1.45 -20.09 9.75
N GLY A 206 1.87 -19.42 8.70
CA GLY A 206 2.56 -20.09 7.60
C GLY A 206 3.75 -20.88 8.15
N PRO A 207 4.16 -21.97 7.49
CA PRO A 207 5.26 -22.80 7.97
C PRO A 207 6.49 -21.90 8.22
N LYS A 208 7.01 -21.99 9.47
CA LYS A 208 8.29 -21.39 9.85
C LYS A 208 9.42 -22.01 9.06
#